data_4b76b81db34e344702ce70c9315a8826
#
_entry.id   4b76b81db34e344702ce70c9315a8826
#
_cell.length_a   1.000
_cell.length_b   1.000
_cell.length_c   1.000
_cell.angle_alpha   90.00
_cell.angle_beta   90.00
_cell.angle_gamma   90.00
#
_symmetry.space_group_name_H-M   'P 1'
#
loop_
_entity.id
_entity.type
_entity.pdbx_description
1 polymer ?
#
loop_
_entity_poly.entity_id
_entity_poly.type
_entity_poly.pdbx_seq_one_letter_code
_entity_poly.pdbx_strand_id
1 'polypeptide(L)'
;MGNVASALTLQSDEAALIAELRAGSEEAFAWLIARFHQPIYSLLARTLHDRADAADMTQEVFVKVFRGVGNFHGESSLRTWIYRIALREASNQRRWWMRHKQQEIPIEQEMTNGDCGSPVLLKDMLVDPAEGPYENALHGENRARVEAALKQVPEPFRTTLILRDIEGFVYEEVAEMQGVNLGTVKSRLVRGRACLKTLLTAPAAQVKPAEHSEFEIPLGEEAR
;
A
#
# COMPACT_ATOMS: atom_id res chain seq x y z
N MET A 1 7.38 -32.98 7.47
CA MET A 1 8.32 -33.09 6.34
C MET A 1 7.79 -32.49 5.02
N GLY A 2 6.58 -31.94 4.98
CA GLY A 2 5.96 -31.42 3.74
C GLY A 2 6.38 -30.01 3.29
N ASN A 3 7.07 -29.24 4.11
CA ASN A 3 7.27 -27.80 3.82
C ASN A 3 8.56 -27.49 3.04
N VAL A 4 9.57 -28.36 3.10
CA VAL A 4 10.87 -28.13 2.45
C VAL A 4 10.83 -28.43 0.94
N ALA A 5 10.13 -29.49 0.56
CA ALA A 5 9.99 -29.87 -0.86
C ALA A 5 9.17 -28.82 -1.64
N SER A 6 8.12 -28.28 -1.04
CA SER A 6 7.30 -27.21 -1.65
C SER A 6 8.08 -25.91 -1.81
N ALA A 7 8.93 -25.56 -0.84
CA ALA A 7 9.77 -24.36 -0.93
C ALA A 7 10.88 -24.49 -1.99
N LEU A 8 11.46 -25.68 -2.16
CA LEU A 8 12.47 -25.97 -3.19
C LEU A 8 11.88 -25.91 -4.60
N THR A 9 10.65 -26.39 -4.79
CA THR A 9 9.94 -26.31 -6.07
C THR A 9 9.64 -24.86 -6.44
N LEU A 10 9.14 -24.06 -5.48
CA LEU A 10 8.86 -22.64 -5.69
C LEU A 10 10.12 -21.83 -6.03
N GLN A 11 11.26 -22.14 -5.42
CA GLN A 11 12.52 -21.48 -5.74
C GLN A 11 13.06 -21.87 -7.13
N SER A 12 12.89 -23.12 -7.56
CA SER A 12 13.27 -23.53 -8.91
C SER A 12 12.43 -22.85 -9.98
N ASP A 13 11.14 -22.70 -9.74
CA ASP A 13 10.21 -22.03 -10.65
C ASP A 13 10.49 -20.51 -10.73
N GLU A 14 10.85 -19.88 -9.60
CA GLU A 14 11.25 -18.47 -9.56
C GLU A 14 12.57 -18.24 -10.29
N ALA A 15 13.56 -19.12 -10.12
CA ALA A 15 14.84 -19.02 -10.82
C ALA A 15 14.70 -19.15 -12.35
N ALA A 16 13.83 -20.06 -12.80
CA ALA A 16 13.51 -20.22 -14.22
C ALA A 16 12.84 -18.96 -14.78
N LEU A 17 11.85 -18.42 -14.08
CA LEU A 17 11.19 -17.17 -14.44
C LEU A 17 12.17 -16.00 -14.54
N ILE A 18 13.08 -15.85 -13.58
CA ILE A 18 14.11 -14.81 -13.59
C ILE A 18 15.03 -14.96 -14.82
N ALA A 19 15.39 -16.19 -15.17
CA ALA A 19 16.22 -16.45 -16.37
C ALA A 19 15.49 -16.03 -17.66
N GLU A 20 14.20 -16.33 -17.79
CA GLU A 20 13.38 -15.93 -18.93
C GLU A 20 13.19 -14.41 -19.00
N LEU A 21 12.94 -13.76 -17.85
CA LEU A 21 12.85 -12.30 -17.77
C LEU A 21 14.15 -11.62 -18.19
N ARG A 22 15.30 -12.17 -17.80
CA ARG A 22 16.64 -11.69 -18.21
C ARG A 22 16.91 -11.89 -19.70
N ALA A 23 16.37 -12.99 -20.28
CA ALA A 23 16.45 -13.27 -21.71
C ALA A 23 15.52 -12.35 -22.54
N GLY A 24 14.66 -11.56 -21.88
CA GLY A 24 13.73 -10.65 -22.54
C GLY A 24 12.45 -11.32 -23.07
N SER A 25 12.05 -12.48 -22.48
CA SER A 25 10.83 -13.18 -22.86
C SER A 25 9.61 -12.31 -22.63
N GLU A 26 8.84 -12.03 -23.69
CA GLU A 26 7.60 -11.27 -23.62
C GLU A 26 6.54 -11.99 -22.78
N GLU A 27 6.49 -13.32 -22.86
CA GLU A 27 5.57 -14.17 -22.11
C GLU A 27 5.87 -14.09 -20.61
N ALA A 28 7.14 -14.13 -20.21
CA ALA A 28 7.55 -13.99 -18.81
C ALA A 28 7.19 -12.60 -18.25
N PHE A 29 7.36 -11.53 -19.04
CA PHE A 29 6.93 -10.19 -18.65
C PHE A 29 5.42 -10.06 -18.60
N ALA A 30 4.67 -10.61 -19.54
CA ALA A 30 3.22 -10.62 -19.52
C ALA A 30 2.69 -11.33 -18.27
N TRP A 31 3.26 -12.47 -17.92
CA TRP A 31 2.93 -13.20 -16.69
C TRP A 31 3.23 -12.36 -15.45
N LEU A 32 4.41 -11.73 -15.39
CA LEU A 32 4.82 -10.89 -14.27
C LEU A 32 3.85 -9.71 -14.07
N ILE A 33 3.50 -9.02 -15.14
CA ILE A 33 2.54 -7.91 -15.09
C ILE A 33 1.16 -8.43 -14.63
N ALA A 34 0.65 -9.50 -15.22
CA ALA A 34 -0.63 -10.08 -14.84
C ALA A 34 -0.66 -10.47 -13.35
N ARG A 35 0.44 -10.97 -12.81
CA ARG A 35 0.57 -11.42 -11.41
C ARG A 35 0.70 -10.27 -10.41
N PHE A 36 1.45 -9.22 -10.76
CA PHE A 36 1.86 -8.17 -9.82
C PHE A 36 1.18 -6.82 -10.04
N HIS A 37 0.53 -6.57 -11.19
CA HIS A 37 -0.08 -5.27 -11.48
C HIS A 37 -1.09 -4.85 -10.41
N GLN A 38 -2.07 -5.68 -10.11
CA GLN A 38 -3.12 -5.33 -9.15
C GLN A 38 -2.61 -5.19 -7.71
N PRO A 39 -1.75 -6.09 -7.18
CA PRO A 39 -1.11 -5.90 -5.89
C PRO A 39 -0.29 -4.61 -5.79
N ILE A 40 0.54 -4.29 -6.77
CA ILE A 40 1.36 -3.07 -6.78
C ILE A 40 0.49 -1.82 -6.88
N TYR A 41 -0.51 -1.80 -7.77
CA TYR A 41 -1.49 -0.71 -7.84
C TYR A 41 -2.19 -0.50 -6.48
N SER A 42 -2.63 -1.58 -5.84
CA SER A 42 -3.29 -1.50 -4.53
C SER A 42 -2.39 -0.96 -3.43
N LEU A 43 -1.11 -1.36 -3.41
CA LEU A 43 -0.10 -0.82 -2.51
C LEU A 43 0.06 0.69 -2.73
N LEU A 44 0.26 1.11 -3.98
CA LEU A 44 0.47 2.52 -4.34
C LEU A 44 -0.76 3.37 -4.04
N ALA A 45 -1.97 2.90 -4.38
CA ALA A 45 -3.23 3.60 -4.10
C ALA A 45 -3.52 3.79 -2.60
N ARG A 46 -2.93 2.95 -1.72
CA ARG A 46 -3.01 3.09 -0.26
C ARG A 46 -1.90 3.95 0.32
N THR A 47 -0.76 4.07 -0.37
CA THR A 47 0.40 4.84 0.10
C THR A 47 0.47 6.24 -0.46
N LEU A 48 -0.07 6.48 -1.65
CA LEU A 48 -0.16 7.80 -2.29
C LEU A 48 -1.45 8.52 -1.90
N HIS A 49 -1.46 9.84 -2.04
CA HIS A 49 -2.62 10.68 -1.72
C HIS A 49 -3.65 10.64 -2.84
N ASP A 50 -3.21 10.60 -4.10
CA ASP A 50 -4.06 10.58 -5.28
C ASP A 50 -4.05 9.19 -5.95
N ARG A 51 -5.25 8.74 -6.35
CA ARG A 51 -5.42 7.49 -7.09
C ARG A 51 -4.95 7.58 -8.55
N ALA A 52 -5.00 8.77 -9.16
CA ALA A 52 -4.48 8.98 -10.50
C ALA A 52 -2.97 8.74 -10.53
N ASP A 53 -2.24 9.31 -9.55
CA ASP A 53 -0.80 9.09 -9.39
C ASP A 53 -0.45 7.59 -9.23
N ALA A 54 -1.35 6.79 -8.62
CA ALA A 54 -1.08 5.37 -8.39
C ALA A 54 -1.05 4.56 -9.70
N ALA A 55 -1.87 4.91 -10.70
CA ALA A 55 -1.88 4.24 -11.99
C ALA A 55 -0.58 4.51 -12.76
N ASP A 56 -0.20 5.78 -12.87
CA ASP A 56 1.04 6.20 -13.56
C ASP A 56 2.27 5.63 -12.86
N MET A 57 2.28 5.66 -11.53
CA MET A 57 3.37 5.10 -10.74
C MET A 57 3.48 3.58 -10.90
N THR A 58 2.35 2.88 -11.05
CA THR A 58 2.36 1.44 -11.31
C THR A 58 3.06 1.13 -12.63
N GLN A 59 2.77 1.88 -13.69
CA GLN A 59 3.46 1.73 -14.98
C GLN A 59 4.96 2.00 -14.84
N GLU A 60 5.34 3.08 -14.15
CA GLU A 60 6.75 3.43 -13.93
C GLU A 60 7.51 2.34 -13.15
N VAL A 61 6.85 1.70 -12.16
CA VAL A 61 7.40 0.55 -11.43
C VAL A 61 7.73 -0.59 -12.39
N PHE A 62 6.79 -0.97 -13.30
CA PHE A 62 7.05 -2.04 -14.25
C PHE A 62 8.12 -1.69 -15.29
N VAL A 63 8.20 -0.42 -15.73
CA VAL A 63 9.31 0.05 -16.56
C VAL A 63 10.65 -0.12 -15.84
N LYS A 64 10.72 0.19 -14.54
CA LYS A 64 11.93 0.00 -13.73
C LYS A 64 12.25 -1.46 -13.47
N VAL A 65 11.23 -2.31 -13.27
CA VAL A 65 11.39 -3.76 -13.19
C VAL A 65 11.99 -4.30 -14.49
N PHE A 66 11.42 -3.92 -15.64
CA PHE A 66 11.90 -4.32 -16.95
C PHE A 66 13.38 -3.94 -17.16
N ARG A 67 13.75 -2.69 -16.86
CA ARG A 67 15.12 -2.20 -17.00
C ARG A 67 16.09 -2.81 -16.00
N GLY A 68 15.60 -3.16 -14.81
CA GLY A 68 16.42 -3.60 -13.69
C GLY A 68 16.59 -5.11 -13.55
N VAL A 69 15.75 -5.93 -14.20
CA VAL A 69 15.74 -7.39 -14.00
C VAL A 69 17.05 -8.07 -14.45
N GLY A 70 17.74 -7.49 -15.43
CA GLY A 70 19.05 -7.96 -15.85
C GLY A 70 20.11 -7.94 -14.73
N ASN A 71 19.99 -7.01 -13.79
CA ASN A 71 20.87 -6.82 -12.64
C ASN A 71 20.32 -7.42 -11.33
N PHE A 72 19.20 -8.11 -11.39
CA PHE A 72 18.64 -8.77 -10.21
C PHE A 72 19.38 -10.09 -9.96
N HIS A 73 20.10 -10.24 -8.86
CA HIS A 73 20.95 -11.40 -8.55
C HIS A 73 20.31 -12.42 -7.60
N GLY A 74 19.03 -12.26 -7.25
CA GLY A 74 18.33 -13.21 -6.37
C GLY A 74 18.69 -13.05 -4.89
N GLU A 75 19.16 -11.86 -4.47
CA GLU A 75 19.48 -11.55 -3.07
C GLU A 75 18.22 -11.55 -2.17
N SER A 76 17.05 -11.40 -2.77
CA SER A 76 15.74 -11.52 -2.14
C SER A 76 14.77 -12.22 -3.11
N SER A 77 13.53 -12.51 -2.69
CA SER A 77 12.50 -12.97 -3.64
C SER A 77 12.23 -11.90 -4.70
N LEU A 78 11.85 -12.32 -5.92
CA LEU A 78 11.42 -11.41 -6.99
C LEU A 78 10.28 -10.50 -6.52
N ARG A 79 9.36 -11.06 -5.74
CA ARG A 79 8.26 -10.31 -5.11
C ARG A 79 8.79 -9.20 -4.21
N THR A 80 9.68 -9.49 -3.28
CA THR A 80 10.29 -8.51 -2.36
C THR A 80 11.02 -7.42 -3.14
N TRP A 81 11.73 -7.78 -4.21
CA TRP A 81 12.44 -6.82 -5.04
C TRP A 81 11.50 -5.85 -5.78
N ILE A 82 10.40 -6.36 -6.39
CA ILE A 82 9.39 -5.53 -7.06
C ILE A 82 8.74 -4.56 -6.07
N TYR A 83 8.35 -5.05 -4.88
CA TYR A 83 7.74 -4.20 -3.84
C TYR A 83 8.72 -3.13 -3.32
N ARG A 84 10.01 -3.43 -3.23
CA ARG A 84 11.05 -2.44 -2.88
C ARG A 84 11.14 -1.33 -3.92
N ILE A 85 11.05 -1.66 -5.21
CA ILE A 85 10.98 -0.65 -6.28
C ILE A 85 9.74 0.22 -6.09
N ALA A 86 8.57 -0.37 -5.90
CA ALA A 86 7.31 0.36 -5.70
C ALA A 86 7.36 1.31 -4.51
N LEU A 87 7.88 0.87 -3.37
CA LEU A 87 8.02 1.71 -2.17
C LEU A 87 9.00 2.86 -2.37
N ARG A 88 10.09 2.62 -3.09
CA ARG A 88 11.06 3.68 -3.43
C ARG A 88 10.40 4.76 -4.30
N GLU A 89 9.63 4.35 -5.29
CA GLU A 89 8.92 5.30 -6.16
C GLU A 89 7.85 6.08 -5.40
N ALA A 90 7.03 5.42 -4.59
CA ALA A 90 6.07 6.09 -3.72
C ALA A 90 6.74 7.10 -2.77
N SER A 91 7.90 6.76 -2.22
CA SER A 91 8.69 7.67 -1.37
C SER A 91 9.26 8.86 -2.15
N ASN A 92 9.72 8.63 -3.39
CA ASN A 92 10.23 9.68 -4.28
C ASN A 92 9.11 10.66 -4.65
N GLN A 93 7.95 10.16 -5.05
CA GLN A 93 6.76 10.94 -5.40
C GLN A 93 6.33 11.82 -4.22
N ARG A 94 6.23 11.23 -3.02
CA ARG A 94 5.86 11.97 -1.81
C ARG A 94 6.86 13.08 -1.49
N ARG A 95 8.17 12.82 -1.60
CA ARG A 95 9.21 13.85 -1.41
C ARG A 95 9.13 14.95 -2.45
N TRP A 96 8.81 14.62 -3.69
CA TRP A 96 8.58 15.60 -4.75
C TRP A 96 7.38 16.50 -4.42
N TRP A 97 6.25 15.88 -4.03
CA TRP A 97 5.04 16.59 -3.61
C TRP A 97 5.29 17.54 -2.43
N MET A 98 5.97 17.09 -1.39
CA MET A 98 6.30 17.93 -0.23
C MET A 98 7.14 19.14 -0.63
N ARG A 99 8.09 19.00 -1.55
CA ARG A 99 8.93 20.10 -2.00
C ARG A 99 8.20 21.11 -2.88
N HIS A 100 7.23 20.67 -3.71
CA HIS A 100 6.56 21.54 -4.67
C HIS A 100 5.28 22.15 -4.09
N LYS A 101 4.57 21.44 -3.21
CA LYS A 101 3.36 21.95 -2.57
C LYS A 101 3.63 22.95 -1.44
N GLN A 102 4.82 22.94 -0.85
CA GLN A 102 5.23 23.97 0.13
C GLN A 102 5.38 25.37 -0.50
N GLN A 103 5.43 25.49 -1.83
CA GLN A 103 5.45 26.80 -2.52
C GLN A 103 4.05 27.40 -2.72
N GLU A 104 2.96 26.64 -2.51
CA GLU A 104 1.59 27.08 -2.81
C GLU A 104 0.65 27.23 -1.61
N ILE A 105 1.07 26.87 -0.38
CA ILE A 105 0.22 26.95 0.81
C ILE A 105 0.99 27.57 1.99
N PRO A 106 0.42 28.60 2.69
CA PRO A 106 1.01 29.13 3.92
C PRO A 106 1.12 28.05 4.99
N ILE A 107 2.27 28.06 5.64
CA ILE A 107 2.65 27.16 6.72
C ILE A 107 1.70 27.36 7.91
N GLU A 108 0.76 26.44 8.13
CA GLU A 108 0.16 26.18 9.44
C GLU A 108 -0.49 24.77 9.43
N GLN A 109 0.34 23.72 9.44
CA GLN A 109 -0.05 22.44 10.02
C GLN A 109 1.18 21.86 10.72
N GLU A 110 1.20 22.09 12.03
CA GLU A 110 2.08 21.39 12.95
C GLU A 110 1.95 19.88 12.73
N MET A 111 3.07 19.23 12.44
CA MET A 111 3.20 17.78 12.49
C MET A 111 3.02 17.36 13.96
N THR A 112 1.77 17.18 14.38
CA THR A 112 1.50 16.48 15.61
C THR A 112 1.99 15.05 15.45
N ASN A 113 3.04 14.71 16.16
CA ASN A 113 3.43 13.35 16.46
C ASN A 113 2.27 12.72 17.24
N GLY A 114 1.26 12.20 16.52
CA GLY A 114 0.11 11.56 17.10
C GLY A 114 0.54 10.30 17.84
N ASP A 115 0.64 10.43 19.14
CA ASP A 115 0.75 9.32 20.08
C ASP A 115 -0.59 8.59 20.09
N CYS A 116 -0.67 7.50 19.31
CA CYS A 116 -1.83 6.61 19.31
C CYS A 116 -1.67 5.59 20.42
N GLY A 117 -2.42 5.79 21.52
CA GLY A 117 -2.32 5.06 22.78
C GLY A 117 -2.39 3.53 22.73
N SER A 118 -1.85 2.95 23.76
CA SER A 118 -1.82 1.58 24.34
C SER A 118 -2.13 0.32 23.51
N PRO A 119 -1.39 -0.78 23.72
CA PRO A 119 -1.41 -1.99 22.87
C PRO A 119 -2.62 -2.89 23.17
N VAL A 120 -3.32 -3.33 22.12
CA VAL A 120 -4.35 -4.38 22.19
C VAL A 120 -4.09 -5.44 21.12
N LEU A 121 -4.23 -6.70 21.52
CA LEU A 121 -3.97 -7.90 20.69
C LEU A 121 -5.05 -8.12 19.62
N LEU A 122 -4.61 -8.37 18.39
CA LEU A 122 -5.44 -8.51 17.17
C LEU A 122 -6.11 -9.89 17.03
N LYS A 123 -6.27 -10.65 18.09
CA LYS A 123 -6.68 -12.06 18.01
C LYS A 123 -8.17 -12.30 17.71
N ASP A 124 -9.00 -11.25 17.73
CA ASP A 124 -10.46 -11.36 17.70
C ASP A 124 -11.15 -10.94 16.39
N MET A 125 -10.43 -10.81 15.28
CA MET A 125 -10.98 -10.32 14.01
C MET A 125 -10.84 -11.27 12.81
N LEU A 126 -10.71 -12.58 13.03
CA LEU A 126 -10.73 -13.56 11.94
C LEU A 126 -12.13 -14.17 11.84
N VAL A 127 -12.88 -13.81 10.81
CA VAL A 127 -14.17 -14.37 10.43
C VAL A 127 -14.01 -15.23 9.17
N ASP A 128 -14.71 -16.37 9.18
CA ASP A 128 -14.66 -17.51 8.25
C ASP A 128 -15.45 -17.22 6.94
N PRO A 129 -15.02 -17.68 5.74
CA PRO A 129 -15.63 -17.29 4.47
C PRO A 129 -16.63 -18.31 3.94
N ALA A 130 -17.91 -18.14 4.27
CA ALA A 130 -19.02 -18.79 3.55
C ALA A 130 -20.27 -17.90 3.61
N GLU A 131 -20.45 -16.98 2.64
CA GLU A 131 -21.34 -15.85 2.86
C GLU A 131 -22.29 -15.54 1.70
N GLY A 132 -23.55 -15.17 2.04
CA GLY A 132 -24.63 -14.77 1.15
C GLY A 132 -24.53 -13.30 0.63
N PRO A 133 -25.42 -12.87 -0.31
CA PRO A 133 -25.38 -11.53 -0.92
C PRO A 133 -25.46 -10.37 0.09
N TYR A 134 -26.14 -10.54 1.21
CA TYR A 134 -26.23 -9.55 2.29
C TYR A 134 -24.89 -9.39 3.02
N GLU A 135 -24.20 -10.49 3.25
CA GLU A 135 -22.88 -10.54 3.86
C GLU A 135 -21.83 -9.90 2.95
N ASN A 136 -21.93 -10.11 1.63
CA ASN A 136 -21.06 -9.42 0.65
C ASN A 136 -21.22 -7.88 0.67
N ALA A 137 -22.45 -7.37 0.88
CA ALA A 137 -22.67 -5.92 1.03
C ALA A 137 -22.06 -5.40 2.35
N LEU A 138 -22.25 -6.13 3.46
CA LEU A 138 -21.67 -5.81 4.76
C LEU A 138 -20.12 -5.85 4.74
N HIS A 139 -19.56 -6.82 4.00
CA HIS A 139 -18.11 -6.90 3.77
C HIS A 139 -17.61 -5.72 2.94
N GLY A 140 -18.39 -5.28 1.94
CA GLY A 140 -18.10 -4.08 1.15
C GLY A 140 -17.99 -2.83 2.03
N GLU A 141 -18.95 -2.62 2.92
CA GLU A 141 -18.95 -1.50 3.87
C GLU A 141 -17.81 -1.58 4.89
N ASN A 142 -17.58 -2.76 5.47
CA ASN A 142 -16.48 -2.98 6.40
C ASN A 142 -15.13 -2.76 5.72
N ARG A 143 -14.95 -3.24 4.49
CA ARG A 143 -13.75 -3.00 3.69
C ARG A 143 -13.54 -1.52 3.42
N ALA A 144 -14.58 -0.79 3.03
CA ALA A 144 -14.51 0.65 2.79
C ALA A 144 -14.12 1.42 4.07
N ARG A 145 -14.68 1.02 5.23
CA ARG A 145 -14.32 1.61 6.53
C ARG A 145 -12.84 1.36 6.87
N VAL A 146 -12.36 0.12 6.70
CA VAL A 146 -10.95 -0.22 6.94
C VAL A 146 -10.01 0.58 6.01
N GLU A 147 -10.33 0.68 4.72
CA GLU A 147 -9.56 1.46 3.76
C GLU A 147 -9.55 2.97 4.11
N ALA A 148 -10.69 3.52 4.56
CA ALA A 148 -10.78 4.91 5.01
C ALA A 148 -9.96 5.15 6.29
N ALA A 149 -10.04 4.25 7.26
CA ALA A 149 -9.25 4.32 8.49
C ALA A 149 -7.75 4.16 8.21
N LEU A 150 -7.38 3.22 7.32
CA LEU A 150 -5.98 2.99 6.96
C LEU A 150 -5.33 4.23 6.34
N LYS A 151 -6.07 5.03 5.56
CA LYS A 151 -5.58 6.30 5.00
C LYS A 151 -5.24 7.35 6.08
N GLN A 152 -5.90 7.28 7.23
CA GLN A 152 -5.66 8.18 8.35
C GLN A 152 -4.50 7.73 9.25
N VAL A 153 -4.04 6.47 9.12
CA VAL A 153 -2.85 5.99 9.84
C VAL A 153 -1.62 6.72 9.31
N PRO A 154 -0.79 7.33 10.21
CA PRO A 154 0.41 8.03 9.78
C PRO A 154 1.41 7.11 9.06
N GLU A 155 2.08 7.66 8.02
CA GLU A 155 3.29 7.09 7.47
C GLU A 155 4.44 7.20 8.52
N PRO A 156 5.28 6.23 8.78
CA PRO A 156 5.46 4.95 8.07
C PRO A 156 4.69 3.75 8.64
N PHE A 157 3.80 3.95 9.61
CA PHE A 157 3.03 2.87 10.24
C PHE A 157 2.09 2.22 9.24
N ARG A 158 1.41 3.04 8.42
CA ARG A 158 0.49 2.58 7.37
C ARG A 158 1.17 1.64 6.39
N THR A 159 2.31 2.03 5.82
CA THR A 159 3.06 1.18 4.89
C THR A 159 3.50 -0.14 5.55
N THR A 160 3.91 -0.10 6.81
CA THR A 160 4.31 -1.33 7.54
C THR A 160 3.12 -2.27 7.74
N LEU A 161 1.93 -1.73 8.08
CA LEU A 161 0.68 -2.51 8.18
C LEU A 161 0.30 -3.15 6.84
N ILE A 162 0.34 -2.38 5.75
CA ILE A 162 0.00 -2.88 4.41
C ILE A 162 0.90 -4.05 4.05
N LEU A 163 2.21 -3.91 4.19
CA LEU A 163 3.17 -4.95 3.84
C LEU A 163 2.98 -6.21 4.69
N ARG A 164 2.76 -6.06 6.01
CA ARG A 164 2.66 -7.21 6.90
C ARG A 164 1.28 -7.82 6.93
N ASP A 165 0.23 -7.02 7.16
CA ASP A 165 -1.10 -7.52 7.50
C ASP A 165 -1.98 -7.72 6.25
N ILE A 166 -1.73 -6.99 5.15
CA ILE A 166 -2.47 -7.13 3.89
C ILE A 166 -1.69 -7.98 2.89
N GLU A 167 -0.41 -7.65 2.67
CA GLU A 167 0.41 -8.35 1.68
C GLU A 167 1.07 -9.63 2.22
N GLY A 168 1.11 -9.83 3.54
CA GLY A 168 1.58 -11.05 4.18
C GLY A 168 3.10 -11.25 4.22
N PHE A 169 3.91 -10.21 3.97
CA PHE A 169 5.37 -10.32 4.06
C PHE A 169 5.84 -10.63 5.48
N VAL A 170 6.92 -11.41 5.62
CA VAL A 170 7.54 -11.64 6.93
C VAL A 170 8.28 -10.39 7.40
N TYR A 171 8.56 -10.31 8.70
CA TYR A 171 9.14 -9.10 9.30
C TYR A 171 10.50 -8.74 8.72
N GLU A 172 11.28 -9.74 8.37
CA GLU A 172 12.60 -9.61 7.75
C GLU A 172 12.50 -8.94 6.38
N GLU A 173 11.56 -9.39 5.55
CA GLU A 173 11.29 -8.80 4.23
C GLU A 173 10.79 -7.34 4.35
N VAL A 174 9.89 -7.08 5.31
CA VAL A 174 9.40 -5.71 5.58
C VAL A 174 10.56 -4.80 6.02
N ALA A 175 11.45 -5.30 6.88
CA ALA A 175 12.64 -4.58 7.33
C ALA A 175 13.57 -4.24 6.15
N GLU A 176 13.83 -5.21 5.29
CA GLU A 176 14.64 -5.06 4.07
C GLU A 176 14.00 -4.04 3.10
N MET A 177 12.72 -4.18 2.79
CA MET A 177 12.01 -3.28 1.88
C MET A 177 11.99 -1.83 2.35
N GLN A 178 11.84 -1.61 3.67
CA GLN A 178 11.81 -0.28 4.26
C GLN A 178 13.18 0.28 4.66
N GLY A 179 14.24 -0.53 4.61
CA GLY A 179 15.59 -0.14 5.03
C GLY A 179 15.69 0.15 6.51
N VAL A 180 14.99 -0.60 7.37
CA VAL A 180 14.95 -0.43 8.83
C VAL A 180 15.25 -1.74 9.55
N ASN A 181 15.57 -1.68 10.85
CA ASN A 181 15.78 -2.87 11.65
C ASN A 181 14.45 -3.53 12.08
N LEU A 182 14.50 -4.82 12.46
CA LEU A 182 13.35 -5.61 12.92
C LEU A 182 12.61 -4.99 14.13
N GLY A 183 13.36 -4.37 15.05
CA GLY A 183 12.77 -3.67 16.20
C GLY A 183 11.88 -2.52 15.76
N THR A 184 12.30 -1.77 14.74
CA THR A 184 11.53 -0.69 14.14
C THR A 184 10.26 -1.23 13.45
N VAL A 185 10.34 -2.34 12.72
CA VAL A 185 9.15 -2.97 12.11
C VAL A 185 8.14 -3.37 13.19
N LYS A 186 8.59 -4.07 14.24
CA LYS A 186 7.74 -4.49 15.36
C LYS A 186 7.06 -3.29 16.04
N SER A 187 7.81 -2.22 16.35
CA SER A 187 7.28 -1.02 16.98
C SER A 187 6.29 -0.27 16.08
N ARG A 188 6.56 -0.19 14.77
CA ARG A 188 5.64 0.41 13.78
C ARG A 188 4.34 -0.38 13.69
N LEU A 189 4.38 -1.72 13.69
CA LEU A 189 3.19 -2.56 13.68
C LEU A 189 2.35 -2.36 14.93
N VAL A 190 2.95 -2.35 16.11
CA VAL A 190 2.22 -2.13 17.37
C VAL A 190 1.51 -0.78 17.35
N ARG A 191 2.21 0.30 17.01
CA ARG A 191 1.63 1.64 16.93
C ARG A 191 0.59 1.77 15.82
N GLY A 192 0.86 1.21 14.66
CA GLY A 192 -0.07 1.24 13.52
C GLY A 192 -1.38 0.51 13.81
N ARG A 193 -1.30 -0.68 14.41
CA ARG A 193 -2.50 -1.46 14.80
C ARG A 193 -3.31 -0.75 15.89
N ALA A 194 -2.64 -0.14 16.87
CA ALA A 194 -3.31 0.66 17.89
C ALA A 194 -4.05 1.86 17.27
N CYS A 195 -3.39 2.59 16.37
CA CYS A 195 -3.98 3.70 15.65
C CYS A 195 -5.19 3.26 14.81
N LEU A 196 -5.04 2.21 14.01
CA LEU A 196 -6.11 1.67 13.17
C LEU A 196 -7.32 1.23 14.02
N LYS A 197 -7.08 0.55 15.15
CA LYS A 197 -8.14 0.16 16.07
C LYS A 197 -8.90 1.38 16.59
N THR A 198 -8.21 2.42 17.04
CA THR A 198 -8.86 3.65 17.54
C THR A 198 -9.74 4.27 16.46
N LEU A 199 -9.26 4.34 15.20
CA LEU A 199 -10.00 4.89 14.07
C LEU A 199 -11.24 4.05 13.73
N LEU A 200 -11.16 2.72 13.85
CA LEU A 200 -12.28 1.82 13.56
C LEU A 200 -13.31 1.76 14.71
N THR A 201 -12.90 2.02 15.96
CA THR A 201 -13.81 2.03 17.13
C THR A 201 -14.42 3.38 17.41
N ALA A 202 -13.91 4.47 16.81
CA ALA A 202 -14.51 5.79 16.92
C ALA A 202 -15.94 5.78 16.36
N PRO A 203 -16.95 6.34 17.07
CA PRO A 203 -18.30 6.44 16.54
C PRO A 203 -18.31 7.28 15.27
N ALA A 204 -19.12 6.87 14.27
CA ALA A 204 -19.18 7.43 12.92
C ALA A 204 -19.47 8.94 12.82
N ALA A 205 -19.77 9.62 13.93
CA ALA A 205 -20.13 11.04 13.99
C ALA A 205 -18.95 12.03 13.83
N GLN A 206 -17.69 11.57 13.70
CA GLN A 206 -16.52 12.45 13.58
C GLN A 206 -15.82 12.43 12.22
N VAL A 207 -16.35 11.72 11.24
CA VAL A 207 -15.86 11.81 9.86
C VAL A 207 -16.56 13.02 9.22
N LYS A 208 -15.95 14.21 9.28
CA LYS A 208 -16.38 15.36 8.46
C LYS A 208 -16.29 14.93 7.00
N PRO A 209 -17.41 14.96 6.22
CA PRO A 209 -17.32 14.84 4.78
C PRO A 209 -16.53 16.05 4.26
N ALA A 210 -15.65 15.83 3.31
CA ALA A 210 -15.03 16.92 2.57
C ALA A 210 -16.16 17.75 1.94
N GLU A 211 -16.25 19.02 2.33
CA GLU A 211 -17.21 19.97 1.75
C GLU A 211 -16.96 20.06 0.26
N HIS A 212 -17.87 19.49 -0.53
CA HIS A 212 -18.01 19.85 -1.93
C HIS A 212 -18.47 21.32 -1.95
N SER A 213 -17.58 22.22 -2.28
CA SER A 213 -17.96 23.57 -2.66
C SER A 213 -18.85 23.47 -3.90
N GLU A 214 -20.15 23.68 -3.71
CA GLU A 214 -21.08 23.93 -4.81
C GLU A 214 -20.61 25.18 -5.54
N PHE A 215 -20.19 24.99 -6.77
CA PHE A 215 -19.90 26.08 -7.70
C PHE A 215 -21.28 26.54 -8.23
N GLU A 216 -21.86 27.56 -7.58
CA GLU A 216 -23.03 28.27 -8.13
C GLU A 216 -22.59 28.99 -9.41
N ILE A 217 -23.15 28.56 -10.54
CA ILE A 217 -23.04 29.27 -11.81
C ILE A 217 -24.07 30.38 -11.75
N PRO A 218 -23.68 31.67 -11.79
CA PRO A 218 -24.69 32.76 -11.89
C PRO A 218 -25.31 32.71 -13.28
N LEU A 219 -26.61 32.45 -13.32
CA LEU A 219 -27.46 32.67 -14.49
C LEU A 219 -27.44 34.13 -14.86
N GLY A 220 -26.90 34.47 -16.02
CA GLY A 220 -26.93 35.83 -16.56
C GLY A 220 -28.35 36.30 -16.80
N GLU A 221 -28.66 37.48 -16.26
CA GLU A 221 -29.84 38.27 -16.61
C GLU A 221 -29.75 38.77 -18.05
N GLU A 222 -30.70 38.32 -18.86
CA GLU A 222 -31.06 39.03 -20.09
C GLU A 222 -31.74 40.33 -19.71
N ALA A 223 -31.23 41.44 -20.23
CA ALA A 223 -31.94 42.69 -20.24
C ALA A 223 -31.74 43.44 -21.56
N ARG A 224 -32.81 43.51 -22.34
CA ARG A 224 -33.27 44.57 -23.22
C ARG A 224 -32.23 45.43 -23.97
#